data_abd49d89892bc09fba11473f99d794fe
#
_entry.id   abd49d89892bc09fba11473f99d794fe
#
_cell.length_a   1.000
_cell.length_b   1.000
_cell.length_c   1.000
_cell.angle_alpha   90.00
_cell.angle_beta   90.00
_cell.angle_gamma   90.00
#
_symmetry.space_group_name_H-M   'P 1'
#
loop_
_entity.id
_entity.type
_entity.pdbx_description
1 polymer ?
#
loop_
_entity_poly.entity_id
_entity_poly.type
_entity_poly.pdbx_seq_one_letter_code
_entity_poly.pdbx_strand_id
1 'polypeptide(L)'
;MYPFIGRDAKVLDCGCGWGGPAKVLKRDLNCEVTGVTISKVQYEYVKSNVPIEIIYSDLHDYNPNDRFDVCLFIESFCHLENPLKVLYNIRDCSNKIILREYHLKSDDYPKKYVDSWLMNIYKKDEMISLFDKIGFKLTFDENHYDYSLEPTLNYWLDNLKKIDNSEKTHHINTLEFSARYLKKNLNQVLNDIGLSTFIFEKC
;
A
#
# COMPACT_ATOMS: atom_id res chain seq x y z
N MET A 1 10.87 0.41 -5.45
CA MET A 1 10.78 -0.22 -4.11
C MET A 1 11.81 -1.33 -3.90
N TYR A 2 11.87 -2.39 -4.73
CA TYR A 2 12.81 -3.51 -4.56
C TYR A 2 14.31 -3.14 -4.42
N PRO A 3 14.84 -2.12 -5.11
CA PRO A 3 16.24 -1.72 -4.94
C PRO A 3 16.63 -1.30 -3.50
N PHE A 4 15.64 -0.98 -2.67
CA PHE A 4 15.83 -0.52 -1.30
C PHE A 4 15.68 -1.60 -0.23
N ILE A 5 15.37 -2.84 -0.65
CA ILE A 5 15.24 -4.01 0.21
C ILE A 5 16.40 -4.96 -0.10
N GLY A 6 17.19 -5.28 0.92
CA GLY A 6 18.30 -6.22 0.78
C GLY A 6 17.84 -7.64 0.49
N ARG A 7 18.72 -8.45 -0.10
CA ARG A 7 18.51 -9.91 -0.13
C ARG A 7 18.55 -10.46 1.29
N ASP A 8 17.77 -11.52 1.51
CA ASP A 8 17.65 -12.21 2.81
C ASP A 8 17.14 -11.31 3.96
N ALA A 9 16.57 -10.14 3.64
CA ALA A 9 16.05 -9.21 4.64
C ALA A 9 14.82 -9.77 5.36
N LYS A 10 14.69 -9.44 6.66
CA LYS A 10 13.47 -9.61 7.43
C LYS A 10 12.52 -8.44 7.18
N VAL A 11 11.33 -8.74 6.69
CA VAL A 11 10.36 -7.74 6.23
C VAL A 11 9.04 -7.89 6.98
N LEU A 12 8.55 -6.80 7.56
CA LEU A 12 7.18 -6.70 8.08
C LEU A 12 6.30 -6.04 7.02
N ASP A 13 5.35 -6.78 6.44
CA ASP A 13 4.39 -6.30 5.45
C ASP A 13 3.08 -5.89 6.14
N CYS A 14 2.95 -4.58 6.41
CA CYS A 14 1.85 -3.96 7.16
C CYS A 14 0.63 -3.79 6.25
N GLY A 15 -0.31 -4.72 6.33
CA GLY A 15 -1.47 -4.77 5.42
C GLY A 15 -1.14 -5.52 4.14
N CYS A 16 -0.62 -6.74 4.27
CA CYS A 16 -0.09 -7.55 3.17
C CYS A 16 -1.13 -7.99 2.11
N GLY A 17 -2.42 -7.76 2.36
CA GLY A 17 -3.50 -8.12 1.43
C GLY A 17 -3.47 -9.61 1.07
N TRP A 18 -3.47 -9.90 -0.23
CA TRP A 18 -3.39 -11.27 -0.78
C TRP A 18 -1.95 -11.83 -0.86
N GLY A 19 -0.97 -11.13 -0.29
CA GLY A 19 0.43 -11.55 -0.25
C GLY A 19 1.18 -11.42 -1.59
N GLY A 20 0.67 -10.62 -2.53
CA GLY A 20 1.31 -10.41 -3.83
C GLY A 20 2.76 -9.90 -3.72
N PRO A 21 2.99 -8.75 -3.08
CA PRO A 21 4.34 -8.22 -2.84
C PRO A 21 5.22 -9.19 -2.05
N ALA A 22 4.69 -9.83 -1.01
CA ALA A 22 5.40 -10.80 -0.19
C ALA A 22 5.92 -12.01 -1.00
N LYS A 23 5.10 -12.53 -1.95
CA LYS A 23 5.54 -13.60 -2.88
C LYS A 23 6.75 -13.18 -3.70
N VAL A 24 6.74 -11.95 -4.21
CA VAL A 24 7.84 -11.42 -5.05
C VAL A 24 9.10 -11.23 -4.21
N LEU A 25 8.98 -10.65 -3.02
CA LEU A 25 10.10 -10.47 -2.08
C LEU A 25 10.74 -11.83 -1.73
N LYS A 26 9.91 -12.83 -1.44
CA LYS A 26 10.40 -14.18 -1.13
C LYS A 26 11.11 -14.82 -2.33
N ARG A 27 10.50 -14.74 -3.52
CA ARG A 27 11.03 -15.37 -4.75
C ARG A 27 12.31 -14.72 -5.24
N ASP A 28 12.35 -13.39 -5.30
CA ASP A 28 13.39 -12.65 -6.02
C ASP A 28 14.54 -12.21 -5.11
N LEU A 29 14.24 -11.93 -3.83
CA LEU A 29 15.21 -11.46 -2.85
C LEU A 29 15.47 -12.44 -1.71
N ASN A 30 14.75 -13.56 -1.66
CA ASN A 30 14.82 -14.56 -0.58
C ASN A 30 14.47 -13.98 0.81
N CYS A 31 13.69 -12.91 0.88
CA CYS A 31 13.32 -12.26 2.14
C CYS A 31 12.54 -13.20 3.07
N GLU A 32 12.73 -13.02 4.37
CA GLU A 32 11.86 -13.55 5.42
C GLU A 32 10.75 -12.56 5.67
N VAL A 33 9.51 -12.89 5.26
CA VAL A 33 8.39 -11.94 5.30
C VAL A 33 7.37 -12.38 6.33
N THR A 34 7.02 -11.46 7.24
CA THR A 34 5.87 -11.56 8.14
C THR A 34 4.80 -10.58 7.65
N GLY A 35 3.67 -11.09 7.20
CA GLY A 35 2.53 -10.28 6.76
C GLY A 35 1.51 -10.08 7.87
N VAL A 36 0.91 -8.90 7.96
CA VAL A 36 -0.21 -8.60 8.86
C VAL A 36 -1.43 -8.22 8.05
N THR A 37 -2.58 -8.79 8.36
CA THR A 37 -3.87 -8.43 7.75
C THR A 37 -5.02 -8.48 8.74
N ILE A 38 -5.96 -7.54 8.63
CA ILE A 38 -7.23 -7.53 9.38
C ILE A 38 -8.31 -8.39 8.71
N SER A 39 -8.11 -8.77 7.44
CA SER A 39 -9.09 -9.55 6.68
C SER A 39 -8.91 -11.04 6.93
N LYS A 40 -9.90 -11.68 7.55
CA LYS A 40 -9.89 -13.13 7.78
C LYS A 40 -9.79 -13.93 6.48
N VAL A 41 -10.45 -13.48 5.41
CA VAL A 41 -10.41 -14.15 4.10
C VAL A 41 -9.01 -14.09 3.49
N GLN A 42 -8.35 -12.94 3.56
CA GLN A 42 -6.96 -12.78 3.11
C GLN A 42 -6.00 -13.63 3.96
N TYR A 43 -6.17 -13.62 5.28
CA TYR A 43 -5.38 -14.45 6.19
C TYR A 43 -5.43 -15.92 5.82
N GLU A 44 -6.61 -16.51 5.66
CA GLU A 44 -6.79 -17.92 5.31
C GLU A 44 -6.19 -18.24 3.94
N TYR A 45 -6.37 -17.35 2.96
CA TYR A 45 -5.78 -17.51 1.64
C TYR A 45 -4.25 -17.47 1.70
N VAL A 46 -3.66 -16.46 2.34
CA VAL A 46 -2.21 -16.30 2.43
C VAL A 46 -1.58 -17.48 3.17
N LYS A 47 -2.16 -17.88 4.30
CA LYS A 47 -1.73 -19.03 5.09
C LYS A 47 -1.62 -20.32 4.29
N SER A 48 -2.54 -20.51 3.34
CA SER A 48 -2.59 -21.74 2.53
C SER A 48 -1.79 -21.67 1.23
N ASN A 49 -1.52 -20.46 0.71
CA ASN A 49 -1.05 -20.29 -0.68
C ASN A 49 0.24 -19.46 -0.81
N VAL A 50 0.72 -18.85 0.27
CA VAL A 50 1.90 -17.98 0.23
C VAL A 50 2.90 -18.46 1.27
N PRO A 51 4.17 -18.74 0.91
CA PRO A 51 5.16 -19.29 1.84
C PRO A 51 5.80 -18.20 2.73
N ILE A 52 4.97 -17.51 3.52
CA ILE A 52 5.37 -16.46 4.46
C ILE A 52 4.70 -16.71 5.82
N GLU A 53 5.21 -16.09 6.85
CA GLU A 53 4.49 -15.95 8.11
C GLU A 53 3.32 -14.96 7.93
N ILE A 54 2.15 -15.28 8.48
CA ILE A 54 0.96 -14.42 8.41
C ILE A 54 0.31 -14.27 9.78
N ILE A 55 -0.01 -13.04 10.14
CA ILE A 55 -0.65 -12.66 11.39
C ILE A 55 -2.03 -12.06 11.09
N TYR A 56 -3.07 -12.62 11.73
CA TYR A 56 -4.41 -12.05 11.68
C TYR A 56 -4.57 -11.05 12.82
N SER A 57 -4.43 -9.77 12.53
CA SER A 57 -4.53 -8.69 13.51
C SER A 57 -4.89 -7.36 12.86
N ASP A 58 -5.51 -6.47 13.65
CA ASP A 58 -5.53 -5.05 13.34
C ASP A 58 -4.14 -4.46 13.66
N LEU A 59 -3.59 -3.66 12.74
CA LEU A 59 -2.31 -2.96 12.95
C LEU A 59 -2.35 -1.99 14.12
N HIS A 60 -3.53 -1.48 14.48
CA HIS A 60 -3.68 -0.62 15.66
C HIS A 60 -3.42 -1.35 16.98
N ASP A 61 -3.58 -2.68 16.99
CA ASP A 61 -3.40 -3.53 18.18
C ASP A 61 -2.17 -4.43 18.06
N TYR A 62 -1.50 -4.42 16.90
CA TYR A 62 -0.31 -5.22 16.65
C TYR A 62 0.94 -4.50 17.14
N ASN A 63 1.66 -5.14 18.08
CA ASN A 63 2.94 -4.69 18.58
C ASN A 63 3.97 -5.80 18.32
N PRO A 64 4.85 -5.64 17.31
CA PRO A 64 5.85 -6.65 16.99
C PRO A 64 6.92 -6.75 18.10
N ASN A 65 7.23 -7.98 18.52
CA ASN A 65 8.32 -8.26 19.43
C ASN A 65 9.65 -8.48 18.69
N ASP A 66 9.58 -8.84 17.41
CA ASP A 66 10.74 -9.09 16.57
C ASP A 66 11.29 -7.80 15.95
N ARG A 67 12.56 -7.88 15.53
CA ARG A 67 13.21 -6.83 14.74
C ARG A 67 13.14 -7.20 13.27
N PHE A 68 12.89 -6.19 12.45
CA PHE A 68 12.83 -6.28 11.00
C PHE A 68 13.84 -5.31 10.38
N ASP A 69 14.38 -5.67 9.22
CA ASP A 69 15.23 -4.77 8.45
C ASP A 69 14.41 -3.64 7.83
N VAL A 70 13.14 -3.94 7.48
CA VAL A 70 12.22 -2.97 6.89
C VAL A 70 10.77 -3.27 7.21
N CYS A 71 9.98 -2.22 7.49
CA CYS A 71 8.52 -2.26 7.51
C CYS A 71 7.99 -1.72 6.18
N LEU A 72 7.03 -2.42 5.58
CA LEU A 72 6.40 -2.04 4.32
C LEU A 72 4.95 -1.65 4.53
N PHE A 73 4.52 -0.58 3.84
CA PHE A 73 3.12 -0.27 3.58
C PHE A 73 2.96 -0.11 2.06
N ILE A 74 2.18 -0.98 1.44
CA ILE A 74 1.92 -0.95 0.00
C ILE A 74 0.43 -0.76 -0.21
N GLU A 75 0.02 0.50 -0.46
CA GLU A 75 -1.37 0.90 -0.64
C GLU A 75 -2.27 0.42 0.52
N SER A 76 -1.73 0.45 1.73
CA SER A 76 -2.40 0.02 2.96
C SER A 76 -2.47 1.10 4.04
N PHE A 77 -1.56 2.07 4.00
CA PHE A 77 -1.50 3.17 4.97
C PHE A 77 -2.72 4.09 4.86
N CYS A 78 -3.24 4.31 3.66
CA CYS A 78 -4.44 5.09 3.41
C CYS A 78 -5.72 4.51 4.04
N HIS A 79 -5.71 3.25 4.45
CA HIS A 79 -6.85 2.60 5.11
C HIS A 79 -6.78 2.64 6.63
N LEU A 80 -5.71 3.20 7.21
CA LEU A 80 -5.57 3.31 8.66
C LEU A 80 -6.44 4.45 9.21
N GLU A 81 -7.27 4.15 10.19
CA GLU A 81 -8.09 5.15 10.88
C GLU A 81 -7.22 6.08 11.75
N ASN A 82 -6.22 5.51 12.43
CA ASN A 82 -5.25 6.25 13.23
C ASN A 82 -3.81 5.82 12.88
N PRO A 83 -3.23 6.36 11.79
CA PRO A 83 -1.91 5.97 11.34
C PRO A 83 -0.81 6.25 12.37
N LEU A 84 -0.95 7.32 13.16
CA LEU A 84 0.05 7.66 14.17
C LEU A 84 0.14 6.58 15.26
N LYS A 85 -0.99 6.00 15.69
CA LYS A 85 -0.99 4.86 16.64
C LYS A 85 -0.23 3.67 16.07
N VAL A 86 -0.49 3.33 14.81
CA VAL A 86 0.21 2.22 14.12
C VAL A 86 1.71 2.49 14.03
N LEU A 87 2.09 3.70 13.63
CA LEU A 87 3.49 4.09 13.55
C LEU A 87 4.21 4.01 14.91
N TYR A 88 3.55 4.41 16.01
CA TYR A 88 4.11 4.23 17.37
C TYR A 88 4.30 2.75 17.74
N ASN A 89 3.39 1.87 17.33
CA ASN A 89 3.49 0.45 17.61
C ASN A 89 4.70 -0.20 16.91
N ILE A 90 5.03 0.24 15.68
CA ILE A 90 6.09 -0.38 14.87
C ILE A 90 7.44 0.36 14.91
N ARG A 91 7.51 1.58 15.46
CA ARG A 91 8.70 2.44 15.38
C ARG A 91 10.00 1.83 15.90
N ASP A 92 9.88 0.89 16.86
CA ASP A 92 11.03 0.30 17.52
C ASP A 92 11.39 -1.08 16.94
N CYS A 93 10.58 -1.63 16.04
CA CYS A 93 10.86 -2.92 15.41
C CYS A 93 11.75 -2.81 14.16
N SER A 94 11.88 -1.61 13.55
CA SER A 94 12.72 -1.39 12.37
C SER A 94 13.34 0.02 12.39
N ASN A 95 14.44 0.19 11.67
CA ASN A 95 15.04 1.50 11.41
C ASN A 95 14.68 2.06 10.04
N LYS A 96 13.94 1.31 9.22
CA LYS A 96 13.53 1.69 7.87
C LYS A 96 12.06 1.37 7.63
N ILE A 97 11.32 2.35 7.11
CA ILE A 97 9.94 2.17 6.66
C ILE A 97 9.88 2.55 5.19
N ILE A 98 9.34 1.67 4.36
CA ILE A 98 9.07 1.94 2.95
C ILE A 98 7.55 2.03 2.79
N LEU A 99 7.10 3.15 2.28
CA LEU A 99 5.70 3.43 2.03
C LEU A 99 5.49 3.62 0.52
N ARG A 100 4.65 2.79 -0.11
CA ARG A 100 4.14 3.04 -1.45
C ARG A 100 2.67 3.40 -1.32
N GLU A 101 2.36 4.70 -1.48
CA GLU A 101 1.04 5.20 -1.12
C GLU A 101 0.59 6.38 -1.98
N TYR A 102 -0.72 6.54 -2.03
CA TYR A 102 -1.35 7.71 -2.64
C TYR A 102 -1.14 8.96 -1.78
N HIS A 103 -0.97 10.10 -2.46
CA HIS A 103 -0.91 11.40 -1.79
C HIS A 103 -1.59 12.49 -2.63
N LEU A 104 -2.11 13.51 -1.97
CA LEU A 104 -2.68 14.68 -2.61
C LEU A 104 -1.59 15.62 -3.10
N LYS A 105 -1.72 16.08 -4.35
CA LYS A 105 -0.90 17.14 -4.95
C LYS A 105 -1.60 18.49 -4.91
N SER A 106 -2.94 18.49 -4.85
CA SER A 106 -3.77 19.70 -4.81
C SER A 106 -4.92 19.56 -3.82
N ASP A 107 -5.57 20.68 -3.49
CA ASP A 107 -6.80 20.70 -2.68
C ASP A 107 -8.06 20.43 -3.52
N ASP A 108 -7.95 20.56 -4.85
CA ASP A 108 -9.03 20.34 -5.81
C ASP A 108 -8.97 18.93 -6.39
N TYR A 109 -9.01 17.93 -5.52
CA TYR A 109 -8.95 16.53 -5.92
C TYR A 109 -10.36 15.92 -6.08
N PRO A 110 -10.51 14.81 -6.82
CA PRO A 110 -11.79 14.15 -7.06
C PRO A 110 -12.32 13.43 -5.81
N LYS A 111 -12.77 14.22 -4.82
CA LYS A 111 -13.18 13.76 -3.48
C LYS A 111 -14.15 12.57 -3.54
N LYS A 112 -15.17 12.64 -4.40
CA LYS A 112 -16.15 11.55 -4.56
C LYS A 112 -15.50 10.22 -4.95
N TYR A 113 -14.42 10.26 -5.72
CA TYR A 113 -13.66 9.06 -6.09
C TYR A 113 -12.88 8.53 -4.89
N VAL A 114 -12.14 9.40 -4.21
CA VAL A 114 -11.36 9.03 -3.01
C VAL A 114 -12.27 8.46 -1.91
N ASP A 115 -13.39 9.13 -1.62
CA ASP A 115 -14.35 8.68 -0.61
C ASP A 115 -14.97 7.31 -0.96
N SER A 116 -15.14 6.99 -2.26
CA SER A 116 -15.71 5.71 -2.70
C SER A 116 -14.81 4.50 -2.37
N TRP A 117 -13.51 4.72 -2.18
CA TRP A 117 -12.54 3.70 -1.81
C TRP A 117 -12.22 3.65 -0.32
N LEU A 118 -12.89 4.48 0.49
CA LEU A 118 -12.66 4.59 1.94
C LEU A 118 -11.18 4.84 2.27
N MET A 119 -10.53 5.72 1.49
CA MET A 119 -9.12 6.05 1.65
C MET A 119 -8.94 7.37 2.38
N ASN A 120 -8.01 7.41 3.32
CA ASN A 120 -7.49 8.62 3.94
C ASN A 120 -6.22 9.05 3.19
N ILE A 121 -6.36 9.91 2.20
CA ILE A 121 -5.22 10.39 1.40
C ILE A 121 -4.73 11.70 1.99
N TYR A 122 -3.46 11.72 2.39
CA TYR A 122 -2.78 12.88 2.97
C TYR A 122 -2.06 13.69 1.90
N LYS A 123 -1.84 14.98 2.14
CA LYS A 123 -0.80 15.71 1.44
C LYS A 123 0.56 15.15 1.82
N LYS A 124 1.55 15.32 0.93
CA LYS A 124 2.89 14.78 1.14
C LYS A 124 3.55 15.30 2.42
N ASP A 125 3.43 16.59 2.71
CA ASP A 125 3.98 17.21 3.92
C ASP A 125 3.27 16.75 5.20
N GLU A 126 1.95 16.55 5.16
CA GLU A 126 1.20 15.99 6.28
C GLU A 126 1.66 14.56 6.59
N MET A 127 1.84 13.74 5.55
CA MET A 127 2.34 12.38 5.69
C MET A 127 3.75 12.37 6.27
N ILE A 128 4.68 13.19 5.74
CA ILE A 128 6.04 13.31 6.26
C ILE A 128 6.02 13.70 7.75
N SER A 129 5.14 14.63 8.13
CA SER A 129 4.98 15.06 9.53
C SER A 129 4.58 13.92 10.47
N LEU A 130 3.80 12.91 10.00
CA LEU A 130 3.47 11.74 10.81
C LEU A 130 4.70 10.90 11.14
N PHE A 131 5.60 10.70 10.17
CA PHE A 131 6.84 9.96 10.36
C PHE A 131 7.86 10.73 11.20
N ASP A 132 7.93 12.05 11.03
CA ASP A 132 8.78 12.92 11.88
C ASP A 132 8.43 12.79 13.37
N LYS A 133 7.13 12.69 13.70
CA LYS A 133 6.66 12.53 15.10
C LYS A 133 7.14 11.25 15.77
N ILE A 134 7.52 10.24 15.00
CA ILE A 134 8.05 8.98 15.53
C ILE A 134 9.57 8.85 15.39
N GLY A 135 10.26 9.93 14.96
CA GLY A 135 11.72 10.00 14.83
C GLY A 135 12.26 9.42 13.53
N PHE A 136 11.47 9.39 12.47
CA PHE A 136 11.88 8.97 11.14
C PHE A 136 11.92 10.15 10.18
N LYS A 137 12.94 10.20 9.32
CA LYS A 137 13.11 11.22 8.29
C LYS A 137 12.97 10.65 6.90
N LEU A 138 12.35 11.43 6.01
CA LEU A 138 12.27 11.09 4.59
C LEU A 138 13.68 11.15 3.98
N THR A 139 14.12 10.04 3.39
CA THR A 139 15.44 9.93 2.71
C THR A 139 15.31 9.75 1.21
N PHE A 140 14.13 9.33 0.74
CA PHE A 140 13.84 9.15 -0.68
C PHE A 140 12.34 9.31 -0.96
N ASP A 141 12.00 9.91 -2.11
CA ASP A 141 10.67 9.83 -2.70
C ASP A 141 10.70 9.79 -4.22
N GLU A 142 9.78 9.03 -4.81
CA GLU A 142 9.61 8.95 -6.26
C GLU A 142 8.13 8.77 -6.60
N ASN A 143 7.59 9.67 -7.41
CA ASN A 143 6.21 9.55 -7.90
C ASN A 143 6.17 8.61 -9.12
N HIS A 144 5.37 7.56 -9.02
CA HIS A 144 5.18 6.56 -10.07
C HIS A 144 3.90 6.76 -10.88
N TYR A 145 2.98 7.58 -10.39
CA TYR A 145 1.63 7.67 -10.94
C TYR A 145 1.62 8.21 -12.36
N ASP A 146 2.51 9.16 -12.64
CA ASP A 146 2.59 9.85 -13.93
C ASP A 146 2.88 8.89 -15.11
N TYR A 147 3.58 7.77 -14.86
CA TYR A 147 3.90 6.76 -15.88
C TYR A 147 3.24 5.40 -15.66
N SER A 148 2.66 5.14 -14.49
CA SER A 148 2.05 3.83 -14.17
C SER A 148 0.54 3.81 -14.28
N LEU A 149 -0.16 4.95 -14.09
CA LEU A 149 -1.61 4.96 -14.02
C LEU A 149 -2.26 4.51 -15.32
N GLU A 150 -1.91 5.11 -16.46
CA GLU A 150 -2.55 4.80 -17.73
C GLU A 150 -2.34 3.34 -18.16
N PRO A 151 -1.12 2.77 -18.11
CA PRO A 151 -0.92 1.35 -18.37
C PRO A 151 -1.73 0.44 -17.44
N THR A 152 -1.81 0.77 -16.15
CA THR A 152 -2.59 0.01 -15.17
C THR A 152 -4.08 0.03 -15.51
N LEU A 153 -4.63 1.20 -15.84
CA LEU A 153 -6.04 1.33 -16.24
C LEU A 153 -6.36 0.55 -17.51
N ASN A 154 -5.48 0.59 -18.51
CA ASN A 154 -5.63 -0.18 -19.73
C ASN A 154 -5.64 -1.69 -19.42
N TYR A 155 -4.70 -2.18 -18.62
CA TYR A 155 -4.63 -3.57 -18.17
C TYR A 155 -5.92 -4.00 -17.43
N TRP A 156 -6.43 -3.19 -16.50
CA TRP A 156 -7.66 -3.49 -15.77
C TRP A 156 -8.85 -3.56 -16.72
N LEU A 157 -9.04 -2.56 -17.57
CA LEU A 157 -10.18 -2.51 -18.50
C LEU A 157 -10.15 -3.67 -19.49
N ASP A 158 -8.97 -4.09 -19.97
CA ASP A 158 -8.85 -5.22 -20.89
C ASP A 158 -9.13 -6.57 -20.21
N ASN A 159 -8.80 -6.73 -18.93
CA ASN A 159 -9.15 -7.94 -18.18
C ASN A 159 -10.64 -7.94 -17.79
N LEU A 160 -11.20 -6.81 -17.41
CA LEU A 160 -12.63 -6.69 -17.09
C LEU A 160 -13.55 -7.03 -18.26
N LYS A 161 -13.12 -6.79 -19.51
CA LYS A 161 -13.85 -7.19 -20.74
C LYS A 161 -13.98 -8.72 -20.89
N LYS A 162 -13.08 -9.50 -20.26
CA LYS A 162 -13.05 -10.96 -20.36
C LYS A 162 -14.00 -11.62 -19.36
N ILE A 163 -14.53 -10.86 -18.40
CA ILE A 163 -15.44 -11.36 -17.36
C ILE A 163 -16.87 -11.32 -17.93
N ASP A 164 -17.57 -12.46 -17.87
CA ASP A 164 -18.97 -12.53 -18.25
C ASP A 164 -19.81 -11.61 -17.33
N ASN A 165 -20.83 -10.96 -17.91
CA ASN A 165 -21.68 -10.05 -17.13
C ASN A 165 -22.43 -10.75 -16.00
N SER A 166 -22.72 -12.04 -16.12
CA SER A 166 -23.34 -12.87 -15.09
C SER A 166 -22.41 -13.14 -13.89
N GLU A 167 -21.07 -13.00 -14.09
CA GLU A 167 -20.06 -13.21 -13.06
C GLU A 167 -19.62 -11.91 -12.37
N LYS A 168 -20.11 -10.75 -12.85
CA LYS A 168 -19.71 -9.44 -12.30
C LYS A 168 -20.34 -9.22 -10.92
N THR A 169 -19.50 -9.28 -9.90
CA THR A 169 -19.87 -8.90 -8.53
C THR A 169 -19.92 -7.37 -8.38
N HIS A 170 -20.48 -6.91 -7.25
CA HIS A 170 -20.46 -5.49 -6.89
C HIS A 170 -19.02 -4.89 -6.96
N HIS A 171 -18.02 -5.61 -6.44
CA HIS A 171 -16.63 -5.16 -6.48
C HIS A 171 -16.08 -5.02 -7.89
N ILE A 172 -16.40 -5.98 -8.78
CA ILE A 172 -15.98 -5.91 -10.19
C ILE A 172 -16.61 -4.70 -10.88
N ASN A 173 -17.88 -4.44 -10.64
CA ASN A 173 -18.58 -3.27 -11.19
C ASN A 173 -17.99 -1.94 -10.66
N THR A 174 -17.64 -1.89 -9.36
CA THR A 174 -17.00 -0.73 -8.75
C THR A 174 -15.61 -0.49 -9.37
N LEU A 175 -14.81 -1.54 -9.55
CA LEU A 175 -13.50 -1.45 -10.19
C LEU A 175 -13.62 -0.96 -11.65
N GLU A 176 -14.60 -1.49 -12.42
CA GLU A 176 -14.84 -1.06 -13.79
C GLU A 176 -15.25 0.42 -13.87
N PHE A 177 -16.16 0.85 -13.00
CA PHE A 177 -16.56 2.25 -12.89
C PHE A 177 -15.35 3.15 -12.59
N SER A 178 -14.56 2.78 -11.61
CA SER A 178 -13.38 3.53 -11.20
C SER A 178 -12.34 3.61 -12.30
N ALA A 179 -12.04 2.49 -12.97
CA ALA A 179 -11.08 2.48 -14.07
C ALA A 179 -11.53 3.37 -15.24
N ARG A 180 -12.82 3.34 -15.59
CA ARG A 180 -13.40 4.22 -16.63
C ARG A 180 -13.39 5.68 -16.22
N TYR A 181 -13.72 5.99 -14.96
CA TYR A 181 -13.68 7.34 -14.43
C TYR A 181 -12.27 7.92 -14.47
N LEU A 182 -11.28 7.19 -13.95
CA LEU A 182 -9.88 7.60 -13.94
C LEU A 182 -9.34 7.81 -15.34
N LYS A 183 -9.65 6.89 -16.27
CA LYS A 183 -9.21 7.03 -17.66
C LYS A 183 -9.82 8.25 -18.35
N LYS A 184 -11.10 8.53 -18.09
CA LYS A 184 -11.79 9.72 -18.66
C LYS A 184 -11.20 11.04 -18.11
N ASN A 185 -10.75 11.05 -16.86
CA ASN A 185 -10.26 12.23 -16.16
C ASN A 185 -8.74 12.18 -15.92
N LEU A 186 -7.99 11.44 -16.73
CA LEU A 186 -6.59 11.09 -16.49
C LEU A 186 -5.71 12.30 -16.15
N ASN A 187 -5.76 13.35 -16.96
CA ASN A 187 -4.92 14.55 -16.75
C ASN A 187 -5.24 15.25 -15.42
N GLN A 188 -6.51 15.36 -15.05
CA GLN A 188 -6.91 15.94 -13.77
C GLN A 188 -6.41 15.08 -12.62
N VAL A 189 -6.64 13.77 -12.69
CA VAL A 189 -6.21 12.84 -11.64
C VAL A 189 -4.68 12.89 -11.45
N LEU A 190 -3.90 12.92 -12.54
CA LEU A 190 -2.44 13.04 -12.46
C LEU A 190 -1.97 14.38 -11.87
N ASN A 191 -2.74 15.46 -12.06
CA ASN A 191 -2.43 16.75 -11.44
C ASN A 191 -2.75 16.76 -9.93
N ASP A 192 -3.80 16.06 -9.51
CA ASP A 192 -4.35 16.18 -8.16
C ASP A 192 -3.87 15.08 -7.20
N ILE A 193 -3.54 13.90 -7.73
CA ILE A 193 -3.14 12.72 -6.96
C ILE A 193 -1.80 12.20 -7.46
N GLY A 194 -0.95 11.78 -6.53
CA GLY A 194 0.27 11.02 -6.80
C GLY A 194 0.20 9.63 -6.18
N LEU A 195 0.99 8.71 -6.72
CA LEU A 195 1.32 7.42 -6.10
C LEU A 195 2.83 7.35 -6.02
N SER A 196 3.37 7.46 -4.82
CA SER A 196 4.81 7.55 -4.62
C SER A 196 5.34 6.44 -3.74
N THR A 197 6.62 6.12 -3.96
CA THR A 197 7.42 5.39 -2.99
C THR A 197 8.18 6.39 -2.13
N PHE A 198 7.97 6.30 -0.83
CA PHE A 198 8.69 7.07 0.18
C PHE A 198 9.54 6.13 1.02
N ILE A 199 10.74 6.55 1.38
CA ILE A 199 11.59 5.83 2.32
C ILE A 199 11.87 6.74 3.49
N PHE A 200 11.57 6.23 4.68
CA PHE A 200 11.83 6.87 5.94
C PHE A 200 12.85 6.06 6.72
N GLU A 201 13.86 6.74 7.27
CA GLU A 201 14.89 6.11 8.10
C GLU A 201 14.93 6.77 9.46
N LYS A 202 15.20 5.95 10.50
CA LYS A 202 15.27 6.41 11.87
C LYS A 202 16.50 7.30 12.07
N CYS A 203 16.30 8.47 12.73
CA CYS A 203 17.38 9.41 13.05
C CYS A 203 18.31 8.86 14.13
#